data_3da3df8a63df3f9b5990ad0979dc3823
#
_entry.id   3da3df8a63df3f9b5990ad0979dc3823
#
_cell.length_a   1.000
_cell.length_b   1.000
_cell.length_c   1.000
_cell.angle_alpha   90.00
_cell.angle_beta   90.00
_cell.angle_gamma   90.00
#
_symmetry.space_group_name_H-M   'P 1'
#
loop_
_entity.id
_entity.type
_entity.pdbx_description
1 polymer ?
#
loop_
_entity_poly.entity_id
_entity_poly.type
_entity_poly.pdbx_seq_one_letter_code
_entity_poly.pdbx_strand_id
1 'polypeptide(L)'
;MTHLKSVLTAALVMVAPVAAHADFHVVSPYEIDLGELEIEHNGDAVFDRRADQRGATSYTTELGTGLTPWWHSEIEFGFDRDPGANQPTLLTAAVWENMIQLTEPGEQFADFGFYFEYGQSLTRGAAAGPNQITFGPVIAKEIGRTVHTLNLFFTRQLGPDQTTQGLDLSYAWQSRWNIWAPLSPAIEIYGDTGTLGSVQPISKQQLLVGPVGVGVLKLSQLGLGHGGNVKYEFGWLFGATPATARGTLRWRLEVEVPF
;
A
#
# COMPACT_ATOMS: atom_id res chain seq x y z
N MET A 1 6.21 60.06 -25.10
CA MET A 1 5.17 58.99 -25.16
C MET A 1 5.86 57.64 -25.08
N THR A 2 5.99 57.12 -23.90
CA THR A 2 6.72 55.86 -23.60
C THR A 2 5.69 54.78 -23.30
N HIS A 3 5.56 53.81 -24.21
CA HIS A 3 4.71 52.65 -24.00
C HIS A 3 5.37 51.64 -23.06
N LEU A 4 4.82 51.54 -21.85
CA LEU A 4 5.16 50.52 -20.89
C LEU A 4 4.43 49.22 -21.28
N LYS A 5 5.17 48.25 -21.81
CA LYS A 5 4.64 46.91 -22.05
C LYS A 5 4.66 46.12 -20.78
N SER A 6 3.49 45.90 -20.18
CA SER A 6 3.32 44.98 -19.06
C SER A 6 3.46 43.54 -19.57
N VAL A 7 4.53 42.85 -19.14
CA VAL A 7 4.67 41.42 -19.35
C VAL A 7 3.95 40.73 -18.19
N LEU A 8 2.79 40.16 -18.52
CA LEU A 8 2.04 39.31 -17.59
C LEU A 8 2.70 37.93 -17.60
N THR A 9 3.52 37.67 -16.57
CA THR A 9 4.08 36.32 -16.36
C THR A 9 3.00 35.46 -15.71
N ALA A 10 2.33 34.65 -16.52
CA ALA A 10 1.45 33.59 -16.02
C ALA A 10 2.34 32.51 -15.34
N ALA A 11 2.33 32.47 -14.02
CA ALA A 11 2.87 31.36 -13.28
C ALA A 11 1.97 30.14 -13.52
N LEU A 12 2.45 29.22 -14.34
CA LEU A 12 1.84 27.91 -14.53
C LEU A 12 2.08 27.14 -13.21
N VAL A 13 1.10 27.14 -12.33
CA VAL A 13 1.09 26.22 -11.20
C VAL A 13 0.91 24.83 -11.80
N MET A 14 1.99 24.10 -11.99
CA MET A 14 1.92 22.67 -12.20
C MET A 14 1.42 22.07 -10.89
N VAL A 15 0.13 21.77 -10.84
CA VAL A 15 -0.41 20.82 -9.86
C VAL A 15 0.22 19.50 -10.28
N ALA A 16 1.21 19.05 -9.54
CA ALA A 16 1.70 17.69 -9.69
C ALA A 16 0.48 16.78 -9.44
N PRO A 17 0.20 15.81 -10.32
CA PRO A 17 -0.81 14.83 -10.03
C PRO A 17 -0.44 14.20 -8.70
N VAL A 18 -1.39 14.16 -7.77
CA VAL A 18 -1.26 13.34 -6.57
C VAL A 18 -1.04 11.94 -7.11
N ALA A 19 0.16 11.42 -6.94
CA ALA A 19 0.43 10.03 -7.24
C ALA A 19 -0.58 9.24 -6.41
N ALA A 20 -1.36 8.37 -7.03
CA ALA A 20 -2.12 7.38 -6.32
C ALA A 20 -1.13 6.76 -5.34
N HIS A 21 -1.37 6.96 -4.04
CA HIS A 21 -0.49 6.40 -3.03
C HIS A 21 -0.60 4.90 -3.19
N ALA A 22 0.50 4.26 -3.54
CA ALA A 22 0.59 2.81 -3.44
C ALA A 22 0.33 2.47 -1.98
N ASP A 23 -0.64 1.63 -1.71
CA ASP A 23 -0.88 1.15 -0.36
C ASP A 23 0.41 0.54 0.15
N PHE A 24 0.93 1.10 1.25
CA PHE A 24 2.16 0.62 1.85
C PHE A 24 1.85 -0.60 2.72
N HIS A 25 1.50 -1.70 2.08
CA HIS A 25 1.34 -2.97 2.77
C HIS A 25 2.16 -4.07 2.08
N VAL A 26 2.44 -5.12 2.83
CA VAL A 26 3.13 -6.30 2.33
C VAL A 26 2.10 -7.43 2.26
N VAL A 27 1.80 -7.87 1.05
CA VAL A 27 0.94 -9.03 0.80
C VAL A 27 1.74 -10.31 1.01
N SER A 28 1.16 -11.28 1.70
CA SER A 28 1.79 -12.56 1.98
C SER A 28 1.07 -13.71 1.28
N PRO A 29 1.80 -14.69 0.70
CA PRO A 29 1.17 -15.86 0.10
C PRO A 29 0.60 -16.85 1.14
N TYR A 30 0.76 -16.54 2.43
CA TYR A 30 0.27 -17.36 3.55
C TYR A 30 -1.07 -16.87 4.12
N GLU A 31 -1.60 -15.76 3.62
CA GLU A 31 -2.82 -15.13 4.10
C GLU A 31 -4.02 -15.57 3.25
N ILE A 32 -4.35 -16.87 3.27
CA ILE A 32 -5.55 -17.42 2.62
C ILE A 32 -6.31 -18.23 3.66
N ASP A 33 -7.24 -17.56 4.34
CA ASP A 33 -8.01 -18.15 5.42
C ASP A 33 -9.41 -18.55 4.92
N LEU A 34 -9.52 -19.81 4.45
CA LEU A 34 -10.79 -20.35 3.95
C LEU A 34 -11.82 -20.48 5.09
N GLY A 35 -13.02 -19.91 4.90
CA GLY A 35 -14.10 -19.95 5.88
C GLY A 35 -13.97 -18.90 6.98
N GLU A 36 -13.14 -17.88 6.77
CA GLU A 36 -13.03 -16.69 7.61
C GLU A 36 -13.42 -15.45 6.82
N LEU A 37 -14.16 -14.55 7.45
CA LEU A 37 -14.41 -13.20 6.98
C LEU A 37 -13.35 -12.29 7.59
N GLU A 38 -12.69 -11.55 6.76
CA GLU A 38 -11.69 -10.57 7.12
C GLU A 38 -12.26 -9.16 6.99
N ILE A 39 -12.00 -8.35 8.01
CA ILE A 39 -12.28 -6.91 8.01
C ILE A 39 -10.96 -6.25 8.31
N GLU A 40 -10.41 -5.56 7.32
CA GLU A 40 -9.13 -4.89 7.45
C GLU A 40 -9.27 -3.37 7.38
N HIS A 41 -8.40 -2.68 8.10
CA HIS A 41 -8.19 -1.24 8.01
C HIS A 41 -6.70 -0.97 8.05
N ASN A 42 -6.14 -0.55 6.95
CA ASN A 42 -4.73 -0.17 6.85
C ASN A 42 -4.57 1.27 6.39
N GLY A 43 -3.39 1.84 6.57
CA GLY A 43 -3.13 3.17 6.07
C GLY A 43 -1.81 3.75 6.53
N ASP A 44 -1.60 4.98 6.08
CA ASP A 44 -0.44 5.78 6.40
C ASP A 44 -0.75 7.25 6.68
N ALA A 45 0.14 7.90 7.43
CA ALA A 45 0.09 9.33 7.68
C ALA A 45 1.49 9.93 7.52
N VAL A 46 1.58 10.98 6.70
CA VAL A 46 2.85 11.59 6.30
C VAL A 46 3.25 12.73 7.22
N PHE A 47 4.49 12.69 7.71
CA PHE A 47 5.13 13.71 8.55
C PHE A 47 6.33 14.32 7.81
N ASP A 48 6.16 15.51 7.27
CA ASP A 48 7.22 16.24 6.58
C ASP A 48 7.22 17.73 6.95
N ARG A 49 8.34 18.41 6.69
CA ARG A 49 8.43 19.87 6.79
C ARG A 49 7.93 20.57 5.53
N ARG A 50 8.00 19.90 4.39
CA ARG A 50 7.50 20.38 3.11
C ARG A 50 5.97 20.46 3.16
N ALA A 51 5.42 21.62 2.78
CA ALA A 51 3.99 21.89 2.87
C ALA A 51 3.17 21.01 1.88
N ASP A 52 3.78 20.63 0.77
CA ASP A 52 3.23 19.78 -0.29
C ASP A 52 3.20 18.28 0.05
N GLN A 53 3.70 17.89 1.22
CA GLN A 53 3.65 16.50 1.70
C GLN A 53 3.07 16.38 3.10
N ARG A 54 3.21 17.43 3.92
CA ARG A 54 2.85 17.38 5.33
C ARG A 54 1.37 17.18 5.55
N GLY A 55 1.03 16.13 6.29
CA GLY A 55 -0.32 15.85 6.74
C GLY A 55 -1.18 15.12 5.70
N ALA A 56 -0.59 14.65 4.59
CA ALA A 56 -1.25 13.68 3.73
C ALA A 56 -1.56 12.42 4.53
N THR A 57 -2.71 11.81 4.28
CA THR A 57 -3.08 10.49 4.80
C THR A 57 -3.75 9.70 3.69
N SER A 58 -3.44 8.41 3.63
CA SER A 58 -4.15 7.43 2.84
C SER A 58 -4.55 6.27 3.73
N TYR A 59 -5.73 5.73 3.56
CA TYR A 59 -6.14 4.50 4.24
C TYR A 59 -7.22 3.77 3.45
N THR A 60 -7.25 2.45 3.62
CA THR A 60 -8.28 1.58 3.07
C THR A 60 -9.12 0.93 4.18
N THR A 61 -10.29 0.52 3.82
CA THR A 61 -11.11 -0.41 4.61
C THR A 61 -11.58 -1.50 3.67
N GLU A 62 -11.35 -2.74 4.08
CA GLU A 62 -11.41 -3.91 3.24
C GLU A 62 -12.31 -4.97 3.84
N LEU A 63 -12.94 -5.76 2.96
CA LEU A 63 -13.70 -6.95 3.29
C LEU A 63 -13.22 -8.08 2.41
N GLY A 64 -12.66 -9.11 3.02
CA GLY A 64 -12.03 -10.23 2.34
C GLY A 64 -12.45 -11.58 2.85
N THR A 65 -12.16 -12.60 2.06
CA THR A 65 -12.31 -14.02 2.44
C THR A 65 -11.53 -14.92 1.50
N GLY A 66 -11.05 -16.04 2.02
CA GLY A 66 -10.57 -17.15 1.20
C GLY A 66 -11.71 -17.80 0.45
N LEU A 67 -11.74 -17.67 -0.88
CA LEU A 67 -12.75 -18.30 -1.75
C LEU A 67 -12.44 -19.78 -2.03
N THR A 68 -11.16 -20.12 -2.05
CA THR A 68 -10.64 -21.49 -2.14
C THR A 68 -9.37 -21.59 -1.27
N PRO A 69 -8.80 -22.78 -1.03
CA PRO A 69 -7.56 -22.92 -0.26
C PRO A 69 -6.33 -22.20 -0.86
N TRP A 70 -6.44 -21.71 -2.08
CA TRP A 70 -5.35 -21.07 -2.83
C TRP A 70 -5.72 -19.70 -3.41
N TRP A 71 -6.94 -19.18 -3.14
CA TRP A 71 -7.41 -17.90 -3.65
C TRP A 71 -8.13 -17.12 -2.58
N HIS A 72 -7.57 -15.95 -2.25
CA HIS A 72 -8.17 -14.92 -1.42
C HIS A 72 -8.65 -13.77 -2.29
N SER A 73 -9.77 -13.14 -1.93
CA SER A 73 -10.33 -12.01 -2.67
C SER A 73 -10.95 -11.00 -1.71
N GLU A 74 -10.72 -9.72 -2.00
CA GLU A 74 -11.15 -8.58 -1.19
C GLU A 74 -11.79 -7.49 -2.02
N ILE A 75 -12.67 -6.73 -1.36
CA ILE A 75 -13.18 -5.45 -1.85
C ILE A 75 -12.74 -4.37 -0.88
N GLU A 76 -12.09 -3.36 -1.41
CA GLU A 76 -11.50 -2.26 -0.66
C GLU A 76 -12.15 -0.92 -1.03
N PHE A 77 -12.15 -0.02 -0.05
CA PHE A 77 -12.54 1.38 -0.23
C PHE A 77 -11.40 2.27 0.25
N GLY A 78 -10.81 3.00 -0.71
CA GLY A 78 -9.68 3.89 -0.46
C GLY A 78 -10.13 5.31 -0.11
N PHE A 79 -9.49 5.88 0.89
CA PHE A 79 -9.74 7.23 1.40
C PHE A 79 -8.44 8.02 1.46
N ASP A 80 -8.41 9.17 0.81
CA ASP A 80 -7.25 10.04 0.77
C ASP A 80 -7.55 11.43 1.33
N ARG A 81 -6.56 12.00 1.95
CA ARG A 81 -6.51 13.41 2.34
C ARG A 81 -5.24 14.05 1.82
N ASP A 82 -5.40 15.08 1.01
CA ASP A 82 -4.29 15.85 0.46
C ASP A 82 -3.44 16.52 1.57
N PRO A 83 -2.16 16.83 1.26
CA PRO A 83 -1.33 17.64 2.14
C PRO A 83 -1.97 18.99 2.46
N GLY A 84 -1.73 19.47 3.67
CA GLY A 84 -2.16 20.80 4.11
C GLY A 84 -3.12 20.80 5.28
N ALA A 85 -3.35 21.99 5.83
CA ALA A 85 -4.29 22.17 6.93
C ALA A 85 -5.73 22.16 6.41
N ASN A 86 -6.63 21.48 7.15
CA ASN A 86 -8.07 21.45 6.87
C ASN A 86 -8.50 20.85 5.53
N GLN A 87 -7.68 20.00 4.93
CA GLN A 87 -8.11 19.23 3.76
C GLN A 87 -9.12 18.14 4.18
N PRO A 88 -10.21 17.96 3.43
CA PRO A 88 -11.15 16.88 3.70
C PRO A 88 -10.52 15.52 3.35
N THR A 89 -10.96 14.49 4.04
CA THR A 89 -10.74 13.11 3.61
C THR A 89 -11.86 12.73 2.64
N LEU A 90 -11.48 12.20 1.50
CA LEU A 90 -12.40 11.84 0.41
C LEU A 90 -12.32 10.33 0.14
N LEU A 91 -13.43 9.73 -0.21
CA LEU A 91 -13.48 8.39 -0.81
C LEU A 91 -12.97 8.52 -2.26
N THR A 92 -11.83 7.90 -2.55
CA THR A 92 -11.09 8.10 -3.79
C THR A 92 -11.07 6.89 -4.70
N ALA A 93 -11.20 5.69 -4.15
CA ALA A 93 -11.14 4.45 -4.91
C ALA A 93 -12.10 3.39 -4.38
N ALA A 94 -12.50 2.49 -5.28
CA ALA A 94 -13.03 1.18 -4.97
C ALA A 94 -12.17 0.15 -5.69
N VAL A 95 -11.71 -0.85 -4.97
CA VAL A 95 -10.69 -1.78 -5.45
C VAL A 95 -11.21 -3.21 -5.30
N TRP A 96 -10.85 -4.05 -6.24
CA TRP A 96 -11.01 -5.49 -6.17
C TRP A 96 -9.63 -6.13 -6.19
N GLU A 97 -9.23 -6.65 -5.05
CA GLU A 97 -7.94 -7.30 -4.84
C GLU A 97 -8.06 -8.82 -4.86
N ASN A 98 -6.99 -9.49 -5.29
CA ASN A 98 -6.91 -10.94 -5.34
C ASN A 98 -5.48 -11.41 -5.08
N MET A 99 -5.35 -12.35 -4.17
CA MET A 99 -4.12 -13.07 -3.91
C MET A 99 -4.29 -14.55 -4.27
N ILE A 100 -3.43 -15.04 -5.16
CA ILE A 100 -3.42 -16.43 -5.60
C ILE A 100 -2.13 -17.09 -5.12
N GLN A 101 -2.26 -18.09 -4.26
CA GLN A 101 -1.14 -18.93 -3.82
C GLN A 101 -0.78 -19.90 -4.94
N LEU A 102 0.48 -19.92 -5.34
CA LEU A 102 0.97 -20.77 -6.45
C LEU A 102 1.73 -21.99 -5.96
N THR A 103 2.23 -21.97 -4.72
CA THR A 103 2.98 -23.09 -4.12
C THR A 103 2.46 -23.39 -2.72
N GLU A 104 2.51 -24.65 -2.33
CA GLU A 104 2.27 -25.02 -0.94
C GLU A 104 3.39 -24.48 -0.04
N PRO A 105 3.05 -23.92 1.15
CA PRO A 105 4.03 -23.34 2.04
C PRO A 105 5.15 -24.29 2.45
N GLY A 106 6.40 -23.89 2.22
CA GLY A 106 7.59 -24.62 2.62
C GLY A 106 7.98 -25.82 1.74
N GLU A 107 7.23 -26.15 0.68
CA GLU A 107 7.55 -27.25 -0.22
C GLU A 107 8.66 -26.90 -1.23
N GLN A 108 8.82 -25.63 -1.54
CA GLN A 108 9.79 -25.15 -2.52
C GLN A 108 10.92 -24.37 -1.84
N PHE A 109 11.93 -23.96 -2.62
CA PHE A 109 13.02 -23.12 -2.09
C PHE A 109 12.54 -21.75 -1.57
N ALA A 110 11.43 -21.29 -2.10
CA ALA A 110 10.63 -20.15 -1.65
C ALA A 110 9.17 -20.38 -2.01
N ASP A 111 8.25 -19.71 -1.33
CA ASP A 111 6.81 -19.79 -1.57
C ASP A 111 6.41 -18.65 -2.50
N PHE A 112 5.59 -18.96 -3.49
CA PHE A 112 5.19 -18.05 -4.53
C PHE A 112 3.69 -17.82 -4.51
N GLY A 113 3.31 -16.57 -4.74
CA GLY A 113 1.96 -16.16 -5.01
C GLY A 113 1.90 -15.17 -6.17
N PHE A 114 0.70 -14.87 -6.61
CA PHE A 114 0.41 -13.89 -7.63
C PHE A 114 -0.66 -12.93 -7.14
N TYR A 115 -0.32 -11.67 -7.13
CA TYR A 115 -1.19 -10.56 -6.78
C TYR A 115 -1.84 -9.99 -8.02
N PHE A 116 -3.14 -9.69 -7.95
CA PHE A 116 -3.89 -8.99 -8.98
C PHE A 116 -4.92 -8.06 -8.34
N GLU A 117 -4.96 -6.82 -8.79
CA GLU A 117 -5.87 -5.78 -8.34
C GLU A 117 -6.47 -5.03 -9.53
N TYR A 118 -7.74 -4.66 -9.42
CA TYR A 118 -8.38 -3.66 -10.26
C TYR A 118 -8.92 -2.53 -9.40
N GLY A 119 -8.32 -1.34 -9.53
CA GLY A 119 -8.74 -0.12 -8.86
C GLY A 119 -9.56 0.79 -9.76
N GLN A 120 -10.77 1.11 -9.31
CA GLN A 120 -11.63 2.11 -9.93
C GLN A 120 -11.51 3.43 -9.19
N SER A 121 -11.08 4.48 -9.87
CA SER A 121 -11.11 5.84 -9.34
C SER A 121 -12.56 6.32 -9.18
N LEU A 122 -12.89 6.84 -8.00
CA LEU A 122 -14.17 7.45 -7.66
C LEU A 122 -14.11 8.98 -7.68
N THR A 123 -12.92 9.56 -7.89
CA THR A 123 -12.73 11.00 -8.03
C THR A 123 -13.24 11.51 -9.38
N ARG A 124 -13.66 12.79 -9.41
CA ARG A 124 -14.27 13.39 -10.61
C ARG A 124 -13.81 14.82 -10.82
N GLY A 125 -13.99 15.33 -12.06
CA GLY A 125 -13.67 16.69 -12.42
C GLY A 125 -12.16 16.96 -12.42
N ALA A 126 -11.72 18.02 -11.79
CA ALA A 126 -10.30 18.39 -11.74
C ALA A 126 -9.44 17.44 -10.87
N ALA A 127 -10.08 16.64 -10.02
CA ALA A 127 -9.43 15.62 -9.20
C ALA A 127 -9.56 14.20 -9.81
N ALA A 128 -10.11 14.07 -11.03
CA ALA A 128 -10.27 12.77 -11.65
C ALA A 128 -8.92 12.06 -11.81
N GLY A 129 -8.85 10.84 -11.32
CA GLY A 129 -7.71 9.95 -11.47
C GLY A 129 -8.03 8.78 -12.41
N PRO A 130 -7.02 8.10 -12.93
CA PRO A 130 -7.20 6.92 -13.77
C PRO A 130 -7.69 5.72 -12.96
N ASN A 131 -8.40 4.81 -13.61
CA ASN A 131 -8.50 3.44 -13.12
C ASN A 131 -7.14 2.75 -13.25
N GLN A 132 -6.93 1.67 -12.50
CA GLN A 132 -5.65 0.97 -12.49
C GLN A 132 -5.83 -0.53 -12.51
N ILE A 133 -4.87 -1.23 -13.09
CA ILE A 133 -4.65 -2.65 -12.87
C ILE A 133 -3.25 -2.78 -12.28
N THR A 134 -3.15 -3.45 -11.15
CA THR A 134 -1.88 -3.82 -10.51
C THR A 134 -1.76 -5.33 -10.48
N PHE A 135 -0.58 -5.86 -10.76
CA PHE A 135 -0.32 -7.29 -10.70
C PHE A 135 1.16 -7.55 -10.45
N GLY A 136 1.45 -8.74 -9.93
CA GLY A 136 2.84 -9.14 -9.81
C GLY A 136 3.08 -10.34 -8.90
N PRO A 137 4.32 -10.82 -8.84
CA PRO A 137 4.70 -11.92 -7.97
C PRO A 137 4.80 -11.48 -6.51
N VAL A 138 4.35 -12.36 -5.65
CA VAL A 138 4.56 -12.35 -4.22
C VAL A 138 5.48 -13.52 -3.89
N ILE A 139 6.59 -13.25 -3.23
CA ILE A 139 7.61 -14.25 -2.92
C ILE A 139 7.87 -14.22 -1.41
N ALA A 140 7.73 -15.35 -0.77
CA ALA A 140 8.04 -15.47 0.66
C ALA A 140 9.03 -16.60 0.93
N LYS A 141 9.82 -16.43 1.99
CA LYS A 141 10.76 -17.44 2.45
C LYS A 141 10.87 -17.42 3.96
N GLU A 142 10.60 -18.56 4.56
CA GLU A 142 10.90 -18.78 5.96
C GLU A 142 12.34 -19.33 6.13
N ILE A 143 13.10 -18.70 7.02
CA ILE A 143 14.48 -19.12 7.38
C ILE A 143 14.57 -19.14 8.90
N GLY A 144 14.41 -20.31 9.49
CA GLY A 144 14.40 -20.47 10.95
C GLY A 144 13.24 -19.72 11.60
N ARG A 145 13.51 -18.62 12.28
CA ARG A 145 12.47 -17.76 12.90
C ARG A 145 12.17 -16.50 12.10
N THR A 146 12.78 -16.33 10.96
CA THR A 146 12.54 -15.14 10.12
C THR A 146 11.70 -15.50 8.91
N VAL A 147 10.75 -14.64 8.59
CA VAL A 147 9.99 -14.66 7.35
C VAL A 147 10.38 -13.44 6.54
N HIS A 148 10.76 -13.66 5.30
CA HIS A 148 11.09 -12.62 4.34
C HIS A 148 10.03 -12.64 3.24
N THR A 149 9.39 -11.52 2.99
CA THR A 149 8.39 -11.37 1.93
C THR A 149 8.80 -10.25 0.99
N LEU A 150 8.70 -10.50 -0.31
CA LEU A 150 8.95 -9.54 -1.38
C LEU A 150 7.74 -9.51 -2.31
N ASN A 151 7.19 -8.34 -2.52
CA ASN A 151 6.19 -8.06 -3.52
C ASN A 151 6.78 -7.19 -4.62
N LEU A 152 6.49 -7.51 -5.87
CA LEU A 152 6.77 -6.66 -7.02
C LEU A 152 5.46 -6.31 -7.68
N PHE A 153 5.12 -5.04 -7.73
CA PHE A 153 3.85 -4.56 -8.26
C PHE A 153 4.07 -3.82 -9.59
N PHE A 154 3.41 -4.29 -10.62
CA PHE A 154 3.40 -3.68 -11.94
C PHE A 154 2.03 -3.04 -12.15
N THR A 155 1.99 -1.70 -12.16
CA THR A 155 0.75 -0.94 -12.26
C THR A 155 0.59 -0.32 -13.64
N ARG A 156 -0.59 -0.51 -14.24
CA ARG A 156 -1.01 0.10 -15.51
C ARG A 156 -2.22 0.99 -15.27
N GLN A 157 -2.09 2.26 -15.61
CA GLN A 157 -3.23 3.18 -15.64
C GLN A 157 -4.15 2.91 -16.84
N LEU A 158 -5.45 3.11 -16.63
CA LEU A 158 -6.51 2.86 -17.62
C LEU A 158 -7.46 4.06 -17.74
N GLY A 159 -8.09 4.21 -18.89
CA GLY A 159 -9.10 5.24 -19.13
C GLY A 159 -8.52 6.56 -19.65
N PRO A 160 -9.33 7.63 -19.71
CA PRO A 160 -8.94 8.91 -20.32
C PRO A 160 -8.04 9.76 -19.41
N ASP A 161 -8.07 9.54 -18.09
CA ASP A 161 -7.38 10.35 -17.09
C ASP A 161 -5.96 9.85 -16.78
N GLN A 162 -5.38 9.05 -17.70
CA GLN A 162 -4.02 8.52 -17.55
C GLN A 162 -2.98 9.63 -17.53
N THR A 163 -2.09 9.61 -16.56
CA THR A 163 -0.90 10.48 -16.50
C THR A 163 0.34 9.82 -17.09
N THR A 164 0.34 8.47 -17.16
CA THR A 164 1.38 7.66 -17.81
C THR A 164 0.74 6.58 -18.67
N GLN A 165 1.39 6.23 -19.77
CA GLN A 165 1.00 5.09 -20.62
C GLN A 165 1.90 3.87 -20.40
N GLY A 166 2.88 4.00 -19.53
CA GLY A 166 3.83 2.95 -19.21
C GLY A 166 3.27 1.93 -18.21
N LEU A 167 4.14 1.03 -17.82
CA LEU A 167 3.94 0.11 -16.71
C LEU A 167 4.84 0.59 -15.58
N ASP A 168 4.24 1.02 -14.47
CA ASP A 168 4.98 1.50 -13.31
C ASP A 168 5.39 0.32 -12.43
N LEU A 169 6.57 0.39 -11.82
CA LEU A 169 7.10 -0.65 -10.93
C LEU A 169 7.29 -0.09 -9.53
N SER A 170 6.58 -0.69 -8.59
CA SER A 170 6.82 -0.53 -7.16
C SER A 170 7.14 -1.88 -6.51
N TYR A 171 7.66 -1.83 -5.29
CA TYR A 171 7.99 -3.02 -4.53
C TYR A 171 7.81 -2.79 -3.04
N ALA A 172 7.47 -3.87 -2.34
CA ALA A 172 7.43 -3.92 -0.89
C ALA A 172 8.25 -5.12 -0.41
N TRP A 173 9.02 -4.94 0.66
CA TRP A 173 9.76 -6.01 1.31
C TRP A 173 9.62 -5.92 2.81
N GLN A 174 9.36 -7.08 3.44
CA GLN A 174 9.33 -7.23 4.88
C GLN A 174 10.28 -8.34 5.31
N SER A 175 11.01 -8.11 6.39
CA SER A 175 11.72 -9.15 7.13
C SER A 175 11.23 -9.13 8.58
N ARG A 176 10.50 -10.18 8.96
CA ARG A 176 9.86 -10.33 10.27
C ARG A 176 10.54 -11.42 11.09
N TRP A 177 10.80 -11.15 12.37
CA TRP A 177 11.25 -12.15 13.34
C TRP A 177 10.08 -12.69 14.14
N ASN A 178 9.71 -13.94 13.92
CA ASN A 178 8.68 -14.64 14.67
C ASN A 178 9.21 -15.04 16.07
N ILE A 179 9.25 -14.10 17.01
CA ILE A 179 9.73 -14.29 18.36
C ILE A 179 8.58 -14.64 19.29
N TRP A 180 7.51 -13.87 19.19
CA TRP A 180 6.34 -13.97 20.05
C TRP A 180 5.10 -13.50 19.27
N ALA A 181 4.05 -14.33 19.25
CA ALA A 181 2.88 -14.05 18.43
C ALA A 181 2.24 -12.66 18.64
N PRO A 182 2.09 -12.17 19.90
CA PRO A 182 1.58 -10.81 20.10
C PRO A 182 2.52 -9.70 19.66
N LEU A 183 3.83 -9.94 19.45
CA LEU A 183 4.75 -8.91 18.99
C LEU A 183 6.00 -9.52 18.34
N SER A 184 6.05 -9.47 17.05
CA SER A 184 7.19 -9.84 16.22
C SER A 184 7.78 -8.59 15.58
N PRO A 185 9.04 -8.23 15.85
CA PRO A 185 9.67 -7.10 15.20
C PRO A 185 9.92 -7.39 13.72
N ALA A 186 9.73 -6.38 12.88
CA ALA A 186 10.02 -6.44 11.46
C ALA A 186 10.74 -5.17 10.99
N ILE A 187 11.36 -5.27 9.82
CA ILE A 187 11.82 -4.15 9.03
C ILE A 187 11.10 -4.21 7.69
N GLU A 188 10.62 -3.06 7.22
CA GLU A 188 9.97 -2.93 5.93
C GLU A 188 10.69 -1.92 5.04
N ILE A 189 10.61 -2.18 3.75
CA ILE A 189 11.11 -1.30 2.69
C ILE A 189 10.02 -1.21 1.61
N TYR A 190 9.71 0.02 1.21
CA TYR A 190 8.80 0.31 0.10
C TYR A 190 9.51 1.22 -0.89
N GLY A 191 9.42 0.89 -2.16
CA GLY A 191 10.03 1.68 -3.21
C GLY A 191 9.15 1.79 -4.45
N ASP A 192 9.23 2.97 -5.08
CA ASP A 192 8.61 3.23 -6.38
C ASP A 192 9.69 3.72 -7.33
N THR A 193 9.93 2.96 -8.40
CA THR A 193 10.94 3.26 -9.41
C THR A 193 10.41 4.11 -10.56
N GLY A 194 9.09 4.32 -10.61
CA GLY A 194 8.38 4.93 -11.72
C GLY A 194 8.22 3.99 -12.92
N THR A 195 7.98 4.55 -14.07
CA THR A 195 7.61 3.83 -15.29
C THR A 195 8.81 3.02 -15.84
N LEU A 196 8.59 1.74 -16.13
CA LEU A 196 9.56 0.88 -16.79
C LEU A 196 9.95 1.44 -18.16
N GLY A 197 11.26 1.40 -18.46
CA GLY A 197 11.82 2.04 -19.66
C GLY A 197 12.12 3.53 -19.49
N SER A 198 11.65 4.16 -18.40
CA SER A 198 11.95 5.54 -18.01
C SER A 198 12.16 5.67 -16.49
N VAL A 199 12.89 4.70 -15.93
CA VAL A 199 13.18 4.65 -14.49
C VAL A 199 13.84 5.94 -14.03
N GLN A 200 13.29 6.56 -12.99
CA GLN A 200 13.81 7.80 -12.46
C GLN A 200 15.15 7.58 -11.74
N PRO A 201 16.05 8.61 -11.72
CA PRO A 201 17.21 8.56 -10.84
C PRO A 201 16.80 8.30 -9.40
N ILE A 202 17.60 7.56 -8.64
CA ILE A 202 17.29 7.16 -7.26
C ILE A 202 16.90 8.33 -6.35
N SER A 203 17.47 9.51 -6.56
CA SER A 203 17.11 10.73 -5.83
C SER A 203 15.69 11.25 -6.07
N LYS A 204 15.02 10.75 -7.11
CA LYS A 204 13.64 11.08 -7.48
C LYS A 204 12.66 9.92 -7.24
N GLN A 205 13.16 8.75 -6.92
CA GLN A 205 12.35 7.60 -6.55
C GLN A 205 11.86 7.73 -5.11
N GLN A 206 10.68 7.23 -4.82
CA GLN A 206 10.25 7.06 -3.44
C GLN A 206 10.93 5.83 -2.84
N LEU A 207 11.44 5.96 -1.64
CA LEU A 207 12.03 4.87 -0.88
C LEU A 207 11.82 5.12 0.61
N LEU A 208 11.00 4.28 1.21
CA LEU A 208 10.73 4.26 2.64
C LEU A 208 11.36 3.02 3.26
N VAL A 209 11.90 3.17 4.46
CA VAL A 209 12.44 2.05 5.24
C VAL A 209 12.22 2.30 6.72
N GLY A 210 11.81 1.28 7.47
CA GLY A 210 11.66 1.46 8.91
C GLY A 210 11.27 0.22 9.70
N PRO A 211 11.32 0.32 11.04
CA PRO A 211 10.89 -0.72 11.94
C PRO A 211 9.36 -0.78 12.00
N VAL A 212 8.84 -2.02 12.07
CA VAL A 212 7.43 -2.33 12.24
C VAL A 212 7.27 -3.39 13.32
N GLY A 213 6.26 -3.24 14.16
CA GLY A 213 5.80 -4.29 15.07
C GLY A 213 4.60 -5.00 14.45
N VAL A 214 4.69 -6.32 14.33
CA VAL A 214 3.64 -7.19 13.79
C VAL A 214 3.13 -8.08 14.91
N GLY A 215 1.83 -8.22 15.05
CA GLY A 215 1.26 -9.05 16.11
C GLY A 215 -0.06 -9.70 15.74
N VAL A 216 -0.33 -10.81 16.42
CA VAL A 216 -1.60 -11.55 16.33
C VAL A 216 -2.10 -11.84 17.74
N LEU A 217 -3.37 -11.51 17.98
CA LEU A 217 -4.07 -11.80 19.22
C LEU A 217 -5.34 -12.60 18.89
N LYS A 218 -5.61 -13.64 19.67
CA LYS A 218 -6.91 -14.34 19.56
C LYS A 218 -8.04 -13.46 20.11
N LEU A 219 -9.18 -13.41 19.45
CA LEU A 219 -10.35 -12.69 19.94
C LEU A 219 -10.77 -13.17 21.34
N SER A 220 -10.61 -14.45 21.63
CA SER A 220 -10.85 -15.01 22.97
C SER A 220 -9.95 -14.43 24.07
N GLN A 221 -8.72 -14.03 23.76
CA GLN A 221 -7.81 -13.35 24.70
C GLN A 221 -8.26 -11.92 25.02
N LEU A 222 -9.03 -11.31 24.12
CA LEU A 222 -9.63 -9.99 24.28
C LEU A 222 -11.03 -10.03 24.90
N GLY A 223 -11.56 -11.22 25.19
CA GLY A 223 -12.93 -11.41 25.66
C GLY A 223 -14.01 -11.25 24.58
N LEU A 224 -13.62 -11.31 23.32
CA LEU A 224 -14.46 -11.07 22.14
C LEU A 224 -14.77 -12.41 21.42
N GLY A 225 -15.56 -13.30 22.03
CA GLY A 225 -15.99 -14.55 21.40
C GLY A 225 -14.99 -15.71 21.53
N HIS A 226 -15.20 -16.81 20.76
CA HIS A 226 -14.47 -18.06 20.89
C HIS A 226 -13.65 -18.46 19.65
N GLY A 227 -13.74 -17.73 18.57
CA GLY A 227 -12.97 -17.97 17.32
C GLY A 227 -12.51 -16.67 16.68
N GLY A 228 -11.50 -16.78 15.83
CA GLY A 228 -10.93 -15.63 15.10
C GLY A 228 -9.77 -14.94 15.79
N ASN A 229 -9.16 -14.03 15.05
CA ASN A 229 -7.95 -13.32 15.42
C ASN A 229 -8.10 -11.82 15.19
N VAL A 230 -7.23 -11.05 15.84
CA VAL A 230 -6.90 -9.68 15.48
C VAL A 230 -5.44 -9.68 15.08
N LYS A 231 -5.15 -9.38 13.82
CA LYS A 231 -3.80 -9.11 13.33
C LYS A 231 -3.57 -7.61 13.34
N TYR A 232 -2.36 -7.18 13.61
CA TYR A 232 -2.02 -5.77 13.57
C TYR A 232 -0.56 -5.54 13.20
N GLU A 233 -0.34 -4.42 12.53
CA GLU A 233 0.98 -3.92 12.22
C GLU A 233 1.02 -2.42 12.54
N PHE A 234 2.15 -1.98 13.07
CA PHE A 234 2.35 -0.59 13.38
C PHE A 234 3.83 -0.22 13.23
N GLY A 235 4.12 0.78 12.42
CA GLY A 235 5.49 1.12 12.10
C GLY A 235 5.73 2.59 11.82
N TRP A 236 7.00 2.95 11.90
CA TRP A 236 7.48 4.25 11.47
C TRP A 236 8.52 4.08 10.37
N LEU A 237 8.20 4.61 9.20
CA LEU A 237 9.05 4.54 8.02
C LEU A 237 9.77 5.87 7.80
N PHE A 238 11.05 5.80 7.49
CA PHE A 238 11.91 6.94 7.19
C PHE A 238 12.12 7.06 5.69
N GLY A 239 12.02 8.26 5.16
CA GLY A 239 12.37 8.54 3.78
C GLY A 239 13.88 8.44 3.54
N ALA A 240 14.28 7.55 2.63
CA ALA A 240 15.68 7.31 2.29
C ALA A 240 16.17 8.13 1.08
N THR A 241 15.28 8.85 0.39
CA THR A 241 15.64 9.72 -0.75
C THR A 241 15.10 11.14 -0.56
N PRO A 242 15.62 12.13 -1.30
CA PRO A 242 15.07 13.49 -1.26
C PRO A 242 13.61 13.61 -1.73
N ALA A 243 13.15 12.71 -2.61
CA ALA A 243 11.76 12.68 -3.10
C ALA A 243 10.78 12.19 -2.04
N THR A 244 11.25 11.33 -1.14
CA THR A 244 10.42 10.68 -0.12
C THR A 244 10.13 11.61 1.07
N ALA A 245 8.97 11.46 1.68
CA ALA A 245 8.64 12.12 2.94
C ALA A 245 9.59 11.69 4.06
N ARG A 246 9.91 12.60 4.99
CA ARG A 246 10.87 12.32 6.06
C ARG A 246 10.46 11.23 7.02
N GLY A 247 9.15 11.10 7.27
CA GLY A 247 8.59 10.10 8.14
C GLY A 247 7.15 9.80 7.75
N THR A 248 6.80 8.53 7.82
CA THR A 248 5.45 8.03 7.56
C THR A 248 5.08 7.05 8.67
N LEU A 249 4.00 7.34 9.35
CA LEU A 249 3.38 6.40 10.27
C LEU A 249 2.55 5.43 9.42
N ARG A 250 2.73 4.13 9.62
CA ARG A 250 2.00 3.07 8.96
C ARG A 250 1.27 2.22 9.99
N TRP A 251 0.05 1.80 9.66
CA TRP A 251 -0.73 0.85 10.47
C TRP A 251 -1.52 -0.12 9.60
N ARG A 252 -1.80 -1.29 10.15
CA ARG A 252 -2.76 -2.29 9.67
C ARG A 252 -3.48 -2.88 10.88
N LEU A 253 -4.76 -3.02 10.79
CA LEU A 253 -5.58 -3.70 11.78
C LEU A 253 -6.57 -4.59 11.02
N GLU A 254 -6.50 -5.87 11.26
CA GLU A 254 -7.33 -6.88 10.62
C GLU A 254 -8.05 -7.71 11.69
N VAL A 255 -9.31 -7.99 11.46
CA VAL A 255 -10.14 -8.84 12.30
C VAL A 255 -10.65 -10.00 11.47
N GLU A 256 -10.26 -11.21 11.82
CA GLU A 256 -10.72 -12.43 11.20
C GLU A 256 -11.79 -13.08 12.06
N VAL A 257 -12.90 -13.46 11.42
CA VAL A 257 -14.04 -14.11 12.10
C VAL A 257 -14.47 -15.33 11.29
N PRO A 258 -14.44 -16.53 11.86
CA PRO A 258 -14.92 -17.74 11.18
C PRO A 258 -16.43 -17.68 10.95
N PHE A 259 -16.90 -18.20 9.81
CA PHE A 259 -18.32 -18.33 9.45
C PHE A 259 -18.70 -19.72 8.95
#